data_89bc62ea6237841f144882960022b609
#
_entry.id   89bc62ea6237841f144882960022b609
#
_cell.length_a   1.000
_cell.length_b   1.000
_cell.length_c   1.000
_cell.angle_alpha   90.00
_cell.angle_beta   90.00
_cell.angle_gamma   90.00
#
_symmetry.space_group_name_H-M   'P 1'
#
loop_
_entity.id
_entity.type
_entity.pdbx_description
1 polymer ?
#
loop_
_entity_poly.entity_id
_entity_poly.type
_entity_poly.pdbx_seq_one_letter_code
_entity_poly.pdbx_strand_id
1 'polypeptide(L)'
;MKALSTADYIVFLVYFIVIVGYGLWIYNRKKKETESSNDYFLAEGSLTWWAIGASLIASNISAEQFIGMSGSGFKLGLAIATYEWMAALTLIIVAVFFIPVYLKNKIFTMPQFLNQRYNGTVAMIMAVFWLLLYVIVNLTSILYLGALAISSISGLDFNLCIAFLAIFSIMITLGGMKVIGFTDVIQVFFLILGGLITTYLAVSLVSDEFGGNGILDGFSILTTQAQDHFQMIFSKDNENYAELPGLSVLIGGMMIVNLNYWGCNQYITQRALGADLKTARGGLLFASFLKLLMPLIVVIPGIAAYVLYQHGGFQTEMLQDGSVNPDRAYPVLLNLLPSGLKGLSFAALTAAIVASLAGKANSIATIFTLDIYKKTIRPEATEKKQVQVGKITVVAAMIIAIMIAPFLGIDKKGGFQFIQEYTGFVSPGIFAMFILGFFWKRATSNAALFATIGGFLFSIFFKFLPGFADLSFLYEFGFAVPNSAGIYEIPFLDRMGFVFIICILGMYTISTIETRNGVKTNGLEVDASMFKVSPSFTVGSLIVIAVTAALYTVFW
;
A
#
# COMPACT_ATOMS: atom_id res chain seq x y z
N MET A 1 -11.93 -2.25 -28.01
CA MET A 1 -10.78 -1.42 -27.56
C MET A 1 -9.77 -1.25 -28.68
N LYS A 2 -9.22 -0.05 -28.91
CA LYS A 2 -8.17 0.17 -29.92
C LYS A 2 -6.85 -0.42 -29.39
N ALA A 3 -6.24 -1.34 -30.14
CA ALA A 3 -4.92 -1.88 -29.83
C ALA A 3 -3.85 -0.76 -29.71
N LEU A 4 -2.76 -1.04 -29.00
CA LEU A 4 -1.61 -0.15 -28.94
C LEU A 4 -1.05 0.08 -30.35
N SER A 5 -0.77 1.32 -30.69
CA SER A 5 -0.12 1.68 -31.96
C SER A 5 1.38 1.37 -31.90
N THR A 6 2.04 1.33 -33.05
CA THR A 6 3.50 1.17 -33.13
C THR A 6 4.23 2.26 -32.32
N ALA A 7 3.70 3.50 -32.32
CA ALA A 7 4.27 4.59 -31.53
C ALA A 7 4.19 4.32 -30.03
N ASP A 8 3.08 3.75 -29.54
CA ASP A 8 2.92 3.39 -28.13
C ASP A 8 3.91 2.30 -27.71
N TYR A 9 4.13 1.29 -28.55
CA TYR A 9 5.16 0.27 -28.29
C TYR A 9 6.57 0.82 -28.30
N ILE A 10 6.87 1.76 -29.19
CA ILE A 10 8.20 2.42 -29.22
C ILE A 10 8.44 3.21 -27.94
N VAL A 11 7.48 4.04 -27.51
CA VAL A 11 7.58 4.83 -26.26
C VAL A 11 7.76 3.89 -25.06
N PHE A 12 6.97 2.82 -24.99
CA PHE A 12 7.08 1.81 -23.96
C PHE A 12 8.47 1.15 -23.92
N LEU A 13 8.98 0.69 -25.06
CA LEU A 13 10.31 0.06 -25.16
C LEU A 13 11.44 1.01 -24.80
N VAL A 14 11.39 2.26 -25.28
CA VAL A 14 12.38 3.29 -24.94
C VAL A 14 12.40 3.52 -23.44
N TYR A 15 11.24 3.65 -22.82
CA TYR A 15 11.13 3.77 -21.37
C TYR A 15 11.82 2.60 -20.64
N PHE A 16 11.53 1.35 -21.02
CA PHE A 16 12.14 0.16 -20.40
C PHE A 16 13.65 0.10 -20.59
N ILE A 17 14.15 0.42 -21.79
CA ILE A 17 15.59 0.49 -22.07
C ILE A 17 16.27 1.53 -21.17
N VAL A 18 15.65 2.69 -20.97
CA VAL A 18 16.16 3.74 -20.08
C VAL A 18 16.21 3.26 -18.64
N ILE A 19 15.13 2.65 -18.11
CA ILE A 19 15.08 2.18 -16.72
C ILE A 19 16.09 1.06 -16.48
N VAL A 20 16.14 0.05 -17.34
CA VAL A 20 17.09 -1.07 -17.20
C VAL A 20 18.51 -0.57 -17.36
N GLY A 21 18.78 0.26 -18.37
CA GLY A 21 20.09 0.86 -18.60
C GLY A 21 20.58 1.70 -17.42
N TYR A 22 19.69 2.51 -16.84
CA TYR A 22 19.99 3.30 -15.65
C TYR A 22 20.24 2.41 -14.42
N GLY A 23 19.42 1.38 -14.21
CA GLY A 23 19.61 0.41 -13.15
C GLY A 23 20.95 -0.32 -13.24
N LEU A 24 21.32 -0.79 -14.44
CA LEU A 24 22.60 -1.43 -14.70
C LEU A 24 23.79 -0.45 -14.51
N TRP A 25 23.62 0.80 -14.94
CA TRP A 25 24.64 1.84 -14.73
C TRP A 25 24.86 2.11 -13.24
N ILE A 26 23.80 2.27 -12.45
CA ILE A 26 23.88 2.42 -10.98
C ILE A 26 24.55 1.20 -10.33
N TYR A 27 24.14 -0.01 -10.73
CA TYR A 27 24.72 -1.25 -10.22
C TYR A 27 26.23 -1.29 -10.47
N ASN A 28 26.67 -1.07 -11.71
CA ASN A 28 28.08 -1.13 -12.10
C ASN A 28 28.93 -0.01 -11.48
N ARG A 29 28.39 1.23 -11.41
CA ARG A 29 29.12 2.38 -10.88
C ARG A 29 29.37 2.30 -9.38
N LYS A 30 28.46 1.64 -8.64
CA LYS A 30 28.50 1.57 -7.18
C LYS A 30 28.90 0.18 -6.66
N LYS A 31 29.34 -0.71 -7.54
CA LYS A 31 29.82 -2.03 -7.18
C LYS A 31 31.12 -1.88 -6.40
N LYS A 32 31.10 -2.12 -5.08
CA LYS A 32 32.27 -2.34 -4.25
C LYS A 32 32.73 -3.77 -4.44
N GLU A 33 34.02 -4.05 -4.23
CA GLU A 33 34.59 -5.40 -4.35
C GLU A 33 33.92 -6.43 -3.42
N THR A 34 33.33 -5.98 -2.31
CA THR A 34 32.52 -6.79 -1.40
C THR A 34 31.19 -6.08 -1.15
N GLU A 35 30.11 -6.60 -1.72
CA GLU A 35 28.75 -6.20 -1.33
C GLU A 35 28.47 -6.74 0.07
N SER A 36 28.26 -5.85 1.06
CA SER A 36 27.74 -6.27 2.35
C SER A 36 26.27 -6.64 2.24
N SER A 37 25.81 -7.54 3.10
CA SER A 37 24.37 -7.88 3.14
C SER A 37 23.52 -6.66 3.47
N ASN A 38 23.99 -5.74 4.33
CA ASN A 38 23.32 -4.51 4.65
C ASN A 38 23.22 -3.56 3.44
N ASP A 39 24.29 -3.41 2.64
CA ASP A 39 24.25 -2.60 1.42
C ASP A 39 23.24 -3.15 0.39
N TYR A 40 23.20 -4.48 0.24
CA TYR A 40 22.27 -5.13 -0.68
C TYR A 40 20.80 -4.98 -0.25
N PHE A 41 20.50 -5.22 1.03
CA PHE A 41 19.11 -5.23 1.51
C PHE A 41 18.58 -3.86 1.95
N LEU A 42 19.45 -2.92 2.42
CA LEU A 42 19.05 -1.65 3.05
C LEU A 42 19.59 -0.40 2.33
N ALA A 43 20.43 -0.55 1.29
CA ALA A 43 21.11 0.52 0.56
C ALA A 43 22.03 1.42 1.43
N GLU A 44 22.34 1.04 2.64
CA GLU A 44 23.26 1.57 3.67
C GLU A 44 23.63 3.06 3.53
N GLY A 45 22.65 3.97 3.84
CA GLY A 45 22.84 5.44 3.85
C GLY A 45 23.03 6.09 2.47
N SER A 46 22.86 5.36 1.36
CA SER A 46 23.13 5.88 0.02
C SER A 46 21.96 6.67 -0.59
N LEU A 47 20.76 6.58 0.00
CA LEU A 47 19.56 7.25 -0.52
C LEU A 47 19.43 8.66 0.06
N THR A 48 19.11 9.62 -0.81
CA THR A 48 18.76 10.98 -0.43
C THR A 48 17.30 11.05 0.06
N TRP A 49 16.91 12.11 0.75
CA TRP A 49 15.54 12.28 1.24
C TRP A 49 14.47 12.21 0.12
N TRP A 50 14.73 12.82 -1.03
CA TRP A 50 13.81 12.77 -2.16
C TRP A 50 13.75 11.37 -2.80
N ALA A 51 14.87 10.63 -2.82
CA ALA A 51 14.89 9.25 -3.30
C ALA A 51 14.14 8.31 -2.35
N ILE A 52 14.26 8.51 -1.02
CA ILE A 52 13.47 7.77 -0.02
C ILE A 52 11.98 8.03 -0.22
N GLY A 53 11.56 9.30 -0.32
CA GLY A 53 10.16 9.64 -0.50
C GLY A 53 9.58 9.12 -1.81
N ALA A 54 10.31 9.27 -2.92
CA ALA A 54 9.91 8.70 -4.20
C ALA A 54 9.82 7.17 -4.14
N SER A 55 10.80 6.50 -3.54
CA SER A 55 10.79 5.03 -3.41
C SER A 55 9.65 4.52 -2.50
N LEU A 56 9.32 5.25 -1.43
CA LEU A 56 8.14 4.96 -0.60
C LEU A 56 6.86 4.99 -1.44
N ILE A 57 6.69 6.01 -2.25
CA ILE A 57 5.53 6.17 -3.12
C ILE A 57 5.53 5.12 -4.23
N ALA A 58 6.64 4.91 -4.93
CA ALA A 58 6.76 3.88 -5.97
C ALA A 58 6.38 2.49 -5.47
N SER A 59 6.77 2.17 -4.24
CA SER A 59 6.47 0.86 -3.66
C SER A 59 5.05 0.71 -3.15
N ASN A 60 4.42 1.81 -2.80
CA ASN A 60 3.02 1.80 -2.38
C ASN A 60 2.10 1.83 -3.60
N ILE A 61 2.39 2.67 -4.60
CA ILE A 61 1.52 2.82 -5.76
C ILE A 61 1.81 1.73 -6.77
N SER A 62 0.84 0.87 -6.95
CA SER A 62 0.88 -0.30 -7.82
C SER A 62 -0.39 -0.38 -8.67
N ALA A 63 -0.64 -1.52 -9.29
CA ALA A 63 -1.93 -1.81 -9.91
C ALA A 63 -3.11 -1.66 -8.94
N GLU A 64 -2.89 -1.91 -7.66
CA GLU A 64 -3.92 -1.75 -6.61
C GLU A 64 -4.48 -0.31 -6.59
N GLN A 65 -3.62 0.70 -6.72
CA GLN A 65 -4.06 2.10 -6.74
C GLN A 65 -4.59 2.52 -8.12
N PHE A 66 -3.85 2.26 -9.20
CA PHE A 66 -4.30 2.72 -10.51
C PHE A 66 -5.56 2.02 -11.01
N ILE A 67 -5.67 0.73 -10.79
CA ILE A 67 -6.79 -0.08 -11.24
C ILE A 67 -7.86 -0.16 -10.15
N GLY A 68 -7.48 -0.68 -8.98
CA GLY A 68 -8.44 -0.96 -7.92
C GLY A 68 -8.97 0.31 -7.25
N MET A 69 -8.11 1.32 -6.96
CA MET A 69 -8.60 2.55 -6.35
C MET A 69 -9.33 3.45 -7.36
N SER A 70 -8.97 3.42 -8.65
CA SER A 70 -9.77 4.09 -9.69
C SER A 70 -11.13 3.41 -9.87
N GLY A 71 -11.17 2.06 -9.82
CA GLY A 71 -12.42 1.31 -9.77
C GLY A 71 -13.27 1.66 -8.54
N SER A 72 -12.63 1.82 -7.39
CA SER A 72 -13.32 2.31 -6.19
C SER A 72 -13.77 3.76 -6.35
N GLY A 73 -13.03 4.62 -7.05
CA GLY A 73 -13.47 5.97 -7.42
C GLY A 73 -14.70 5.96 -8.31
N PHE A 74 -14.79 5.02 -9.25
CA PHE A 74 -15.99 4.79 -10.06
C PHE A 74 -17.21 4.37 -9.21
N LYS A 75 -17.01 3.52 -8.18
CA LYS A 75 -18.09 2.97 -7.36
C LYS A 75 -18.43 3.85 -6.14
N LEU A 76 -17.42 4.32 -5.42
CA LEU A 76 -17.53 5.00 -4.11
C LEU A 76 -17.27 6.50 -4.19
N GLY A 77 -16.77 6.98 -5.32
CA GLY A 77 -16.41 8.38 -5.48
C GLY A 77 -15.17 8.79 -4.67
N LEU A 78 -15.15 10.06 -4.27
CA LEU A 78 -14.03 10.70 -3.58
C LEU A 78 -13.77 10.13 -2.17
N ALA A 79 -14.78 9.52 -1.54
CA ALA A 79 -14.62 8.90 -0.22
C ALA A 79 -13.45 7.91 -0.14
N ILE A 80 -13.12 7.20 -1.23
CA ILE A 80 -11.98 6.29 -1.27
C ILE A 80 -10.63 7.01 -1.10
N ALA A 81 -10.55 8.31 -1.40
CA ALA A 81 -9.35 9.12 -1.21
C ALA A 81 -8.90 9.19 0.26
N THR A 82 -9.76 8.83 1.19
CA THR A 82 -9.43 8.73 2.62
C THR A 82 -8.21 7.84 2.87
N TYR A 83 -8.01 6.76 2.10
CA TYR A 83 -6.81 5.91 2.21
C TYR A 83 -5.52 6.69 1.95
N GLU A 84 -5.53 7.59 0.96
CA GLU A 84 -4.36 8.36 0.56
C GLU A 84 -4.13 9.59 1.46
N TRP A 85 -5.20 10.32 1.78
CA TRP A 85 -5.10 11.53 2.62
C TRP A 85 -4.80 11.21 4.08
N MET A 86 -5.37 10.12 4.62
CA MET A 86 -5.00 9.65 5.96
C MET A 86 -3.58 9.08 5.97
N ALA A 87 -3.11 8.48 4.86
CA ALA A 87 -1.71 8.09 4.73
C ALA A 87 -0.76 9.29 4.82
N ALA A 88 -1.12 10.44 4.25
CA ALA A 88 -0.32 11.66 4.39
C ALA A 88 -0.12 12.07 5.85
N LEU A 89 -1.17 12.03 6.67
CA LEU A 89 -1.10 12.32 8.10
C LEU A 89 -0.31 11.25 8.87
N THR A 90 -0.55 9.98 8.57
CA THR A 90 0.15 8.88 9.27
C THR A 90 1.63 8.83 8.95
N LEU A 91 2.07 9.21 7.76
CA LEU A 91 3.49 9.37 7.42
C LEU A 91 4.20 10.39 8.30
N ILE A 92 3.52 11.50 8.64
CA ILE A 92 4.04 12.48 9.60
C ILE A 92 4.17 11.86 10.99
N ILE A 93 3.16 11.13 11.46
CA ILE A 93 3.18 10.43 12.75
C ILE A 93 4.34 9.43 12.79
N VAL A 94 4.52 8.63 11.75
CA VAL A 94 5.62 7.66 11.65
C VAL A 94 6.98 8.36 11.65
N ALA A 95 7.14 9.46 10.92
CA ALA A 95 8.38 10.24 10.88
C ALA A 95 8.75 10.82 12.23
N VAL A 96 7.76 11.25 13.03
CA VAL A 96 7.99 11.87 14.34
C VAL A 96 8.21 10.81 15.42
N PHE A 97 7.39 9.76 15.45
CA PHE A 97 7.32 8.86 16.61
C PHE A 97 7.94 7.48 16.38
N PHE A 98 7.91 6.91 15.16
CA PHE A 98 8.34 5.52 14.94
C PHE A 98 9.78 5.44 14.44
N ILE A 99 10.13 6.20 13.41
CA ILE A 99 11.48 6.21 12.82
C ILE A 99 12.57 6.53 13.85
N PRO A 100 12.42 7.54 14.74
CA PRO A 100 13.43 7.78 15.76
C PRO A 100 13.67 6.59 16.69
N VAL A 101 12.60 5.88 17.07
CA VAL A 101 12.72 4.70 17.94
C VAL A 101 13.46 3.57 17.24
N TYR A 102 13.16 3.29 15.97
CA TYR A 102 13.88 2.29 15.18
C TYR A 102 15.38 2.63 15.07
N LEU A 103 15.69 3.84 14.63
CA LEU A 103 17.08 4.25 14.39
C LEU A 103 17.90 4.30 15.68
N LYS A 104 17.33 4.81 16.78
CA LYS A 104 17.99 4.86 18.10
C LYS A 104 18.36 3.46 18.60
N ASN A 105 17.47 2.51 18.41
CA ASN A 105 17.66 1.12 18.84
C ASN A 105 18.34 0.26 17.75
N LYS A 106 18.84 0.85 16.66
CA LYS A 106 19.53 0.17 15.54
C LYS A 106 18.74 -0.99 14.97
N ILE A 107 17.44 -0.77 14.78
CA ILE A 107 16.50 -1.75 14.24
C ILE A 107 16.35 -1.49 12.73
N PHE A 108 16.65 -2.49 11.91
CA PHE A 108 16.62 -2.40 10.45
C PHE A 108 15.57 -3.31 9.82
N THR A 109 15.10 -4.32 10.55
CA THR A 109 14.01 -5.19 10.12
C THR A 109 12.92 -5.29 11.17
N MET A 110 11.68 -5.54 10.74
CA MET A 110 10.55 -5.71 11.67
C MET A 110 10.73 -6.94 12.56
N PRO A 111 11.17 -8.11 12.05
CA PRO A 111 11.51 -9.22 12.93
C PRO A 111 12.65 -8.92 13.93
N GLN A 112 13.62 -8.08 13.56
CA GLN A 112 14.66 -7.63 14.48
C GLN A 112 14.07 -6.81 15.64
N PHE A 113 13.13 -5.89 15.35
CA PHE A 113 12.38 -5.16 16.38
C PHE A 113 11.73 -6.13 17.36
N LEU A 114 11.00 -7.13 16.85
CA LEU A 114 10.28 -8.08 17.67
C LEU A 114 11.22 -8.94 18.54
N ASN A 115 12.35 -9.32 17.99
CA ASN A 115 13.36 -10.08 18.73
C ASN A 115 13.97 -9.25 19.86
N GLN A 116 14.32 -7.99 19.62
CA GLN A 116 14.88 -7.12 20.64
C GLN A 116 13.87 -6.74 21.72
N ARG A 117 12.64 -6.49 21.29
CA ARG A 117 11.59 -6.00 22.18
C ARG A 117 10.89 -7.09 22.96
N TYR A 118 10.67 -8.25 22.35
CA TYR A 118 9.95 -9.37 22.92
C TYR A 118 10.89 -10.59 23.06
N ASN A 119 10.90 -11.45 22.07
CA ASN A 119 11.81 -12.60 22.00
C ASN A 119 11.90 -13.19 20.59
N GLY A 120 12.80 -14.18 20.42
CA GLY A 120 13.01 -14.86 19.15
C GLY A 120 11.79 -15.63 18.64
N THR A 121 10.95 -16.15 19.52
CA THR A 121 9.74 -16.88 19.13
C THR A 121 8.72 -15.96 18.47
N VAL A 122 8.44 -14.81 19.07
CA VAL A 122 7.55 -13.77 18.48
C VAL A 122 8.10 -13.32 17.13
N ALA A 123 9.42 -13.04 17.06
CA ALA A 123 10.06 -12.59 15.83
C ALA A 123 9.96 -13.64 14.71
N MET A 124 10.17 -14.92 15.02
CA MET A 124 10.11 -16.02 14.05
C MET A 124 8.69 -16.26 13.54
N ILE A 125 7.69 -16.32 14.44
CA ILE A 125 6.28 -16.48 14.08
C ILE A 125 5.87 -15.36 13.14
N MET A 126 6.21 -14.12 13.47
CA MET A 126 5.88 -12.96 12.64
C MET A 126 6.66 -12.93 11.32
N ALA A 127 7.92 -13.34 11.28
CA ALA A 127 8.69 -13.45 10.04
C ALA A 127 8.02 -14.41 9.06
N VAL A 128 7.63 -15.61 9.52
CA VAL A 128 6.90 -16.59 8.70
C VAL A 128 5.56 -16.02 8.25
N PHE A 129 4.83 -15.38 9.16
CA PHE A 129 3.52 -14.79 8.87
C PHE A 129 3.63 -13.69 7.79
N TRP A 130 4.58 -12.76 7.90
CA TRP A 130 4.81 -11.74 6.87
C TRP A 130 5.24 -12.35 5.54
N LEU A 131 6.06 -13.39 5.52
CA LEU A 131 6.43 -14.07 4.29
C LEU A 131 5.21 -14.65 3.58
N LEU A 132 4.33 -15.34 4.32
CA LEU A 132 3.08 -15.87 3.76
C LEU A 132 2.19 -14.76 3.21
N LEU A 133 1.98 -13.69 3.99
CA LEU A 133 1.18 -12.54 3.58
C LEU A 133 1.75 -11.85 2.32
N TYR A 134 3.07 -11.63 2.30
CA TYR A 134 3.70 -10.92 1.18
C TYR A 134 3.73 -11.76 -0.09
N VAL A 135 3.97 -13.07 0.01
CA VAL A 135 4.00 -13.95 -1.17
C VAL A 135 2.60 -14.27 -1.66
N ILE A 136 1.73 -14.80 -0.77
CA ILE A 136 0.42 -15.34 -1.16
C ILE A 136 -0.59 -14.24 -1.45
N VAL A 137 -0.58 -13.14 -0.68
CA VAL A 137 -1.56 -12.07 -0.85
C VAL A 137 -0.99 -10.93 -1.68
N ASN A 138 0.06 -10.25 -1.19
CA ASN A 138 0.47 -9.00 -1.80
C ASN A 138 1.16 -9.16 -3.17
N LEU A 139 2.14 -10.06 -3.29
CA LEU A 139 2.86 -10.25 -4.54
C LEU A 139 1.93 -10.80 -5.63
N THR A 140 1.08 -11.72 -5.24
CA THR A 140 0.09 -12.38 -6.11
C THR A 140 -0.98 -11.41 -6.59
N SER A 141 -1.54 -10.56 -5.71
CA SER A 141 -2.57 -9.59 -6.08
C SER A 141 -2.04 -8.51 -7.02
N ILE A 142 -0.80 -8.03 -6.80
CA ILE A 142 -0.18 -7.06 -7.70
C ILE A 142 0.09 -7.66 -9.08
N LEU A 143 0.55 -8.91 -9.13
CA LEU A 143 0.72 -9.63 -10.40
C LEU A 143 -0.61 -9.78 -11.13
N TYR A 144 -1.66 -10.19 -10.43
CA TYR A 144 -3.00 -10.36 -11.01
C TYR A 144 -3.56 -9.04 -11.57
N LEU A 145 -3.66 -8.00 -10.72
CA LEU A 145 -4.21 -6.70 -11.13
C LEU A 145 -3.34 -6.03 -12.20
N GLY A 146 -2.02 -6.18 -12.08
CA GLY A 146 -1.08 -5.69 -13.07
C GLY A 146 -1.24 -6.38 -14.42
N ALA A 147 -1.37 -7.70 -14.44
CA ALA A 147 -1.59 -8.46 -15.65
C ALA A 147 -2.96 -8.14 -16.26
N LEU A 148 -4.00 -7.99 -15.43
CA LEU A 148 -5.34 -7.57 -15.87
C LEU A 148 -5.29 -6.21 -16.57
N ALA A 149 -4.59 -5.24 -15.98
CA ALA A 149 -4.41 -3.92 -16.56
C ALA A 149 -3.67 -3.96 -17.91
N ILE A 150 -2.53 -4.64 -17.95
CA ILE A 150 -1.72 -4.75 -19.16
C ILE A 150 -2.49 -5.48 -20.26
N SER A 151 -3.12 -6.62 -19.95
CA SER A 151 -3.93 -7.39 -20.89
C SER A 151 -5.11 -6.56 -21.43
N SER A 152 -5.82 -5.81 -20.57
CA SER A 152 -6.95 -4.96 -20.98
C SER A 152 -6.54 -3.81 -21.92
N ILE A 153 -5.31 -3.27 -21.77
CA ILE A 153 -4.82 -2.15 -22.56
C ILE A 153 -4.15 -2.63 -23.86
N SER A 154 -3.34 -3.70 -23.77
CA SER A 154 -2.53 -4.18 -24.89
C SER A 154 -3.22 -5.24 -25.76
N GLY A 155 -4.23 -5.93 -25.21
CA GLY A 155 -4.86 -7.10 -25.84
C GLY A 155 -3.99 -8.38 -25.77
N LEU A 156 -2.87 -8.36 -25.03
CA LEU A 156 -2.02 -9.53 -24.83
C LEU A 156 -2.70 -10.56 -23.90
N ASP A 157 -2.30 -11.81 -24.04
CA ASP A 157 -2.76 -12.90 -23.16
C ASP A 157 -2.40 -12.60 -21.69
N PHE A 158 -3.33 -12.87 -20.79
CA PHE A 158 -3.20 -12.59 -19.37
C PHE A 158 -2.01 -13.31 -18.72
N ASN A 159 -1.77 -14.58 -19.03
CA ASN A 159 -0.65 -15.34 -18.48
C ASN A 159 0.70 -14.84 -19.02
N LEU A 160 0.72 -14.41 -20.27
CA LEU A 160 1.91 -13.75 -20.85
C LEU A 160 2.22 -12.45 -20.12
N CYS A 161 1.21 -11.66 -19.74
CA CYS A 161 1.39 -10.43 -18.97
C CYS A 161 1.92 -10.74 -17.56
N ILE A 162 1.43 -11.77 -16.88
CA ILE A 162 1.98 -12.24 -15.58
C ILE A 162 3.47 -12.58 -15.73
N ALA A 163 3.82 -13.41 -16.73
CA ALA A 163 5.21 -13.82 -16.93
C ALA A 163 6.12 -12.64 -17.23
N PHE A 164 5.70 -11.70 -18.08
CA PHE A 164 6.43 -10.48 -18.40
C PHE A 164 6.70 -9.64 -17.14
N LEU A 165 5.68 -9.33 -16.36
CA LEU A 165 5.80 -8.54 -15.12
C LEU A 165 6.73 -9.21 -14.11
N ALA A 166 6.61 -10.52 -13.95
CA ALA A 166 7.42 -11.29 -13.01
C ALA A 166 8.89 -11.29 -13.41
N ILE A 167 9.22 -11.59 -14.68
CA ILE A 167 10.59 -11.61 -15.18
C ILE A 167 11.23 -10.22 -15.02
N PHE A 168 10.51 -9.18 -15.41
CA PHE A 168 11.02 -7.82 -15.34
C PHE A 168 11.26 -7.37 -13.89
N SER A 169 10.33 -7.69 -12.99
CA SER A 169 10.49 -7.40 -11.55
C SER A 169 11.66 -8.17 -10.93
N ILE A 170 11.87 -9.43 -11.31
CA ILE A 170 13.06 -10.21 -10.88
C ILE A 170 14.33 -9.49 -11.31
N MET A 171 14.44 -9.08 -12.58
CA MET A 171 15.64 -8.42 -13.10
C MET A 171 16.01 -7.16 -12.30
N ILE A 172 15.03 -6.31 -11.96
CA ILE A 172 15.24 -5.13 -11.13
C ILE A 172 15.63 -5.51 -9.70
N THR A 173 14.92 -6.47 -9.10
CA THR A 173 15.13 -6.86 -7.70
C THR A 173 16.52 -7.47 -7.46
N LEU A 174 17.05 -8.23 -8.42
CA LEU A 174 18.39 -8.82 -8.33
C LEU A 174 19.51 -7.78 -8.23
N GLY A 175 19.24 -6.51 -8.58
CA GLY A 175 20.16 -5.38 -8.36
C GLY A 175 20.22 -4.89 -6.91
N GLY A 176 19.35 -5.39 -6.04
CA GLY A 176 19.28 -5.00 -4.63
C GLY A 176 18.61 -3.65 -4.37
N MET A 177 18.49 -3.29 -3.10
CA MET A 177 17.72 -2.11 -2.65
C MET A 177 18.23 -0.78 -3.24
N LYS A 178 19.51 -0.67 -3.49
CA LYS A 178 20.12 0.53 -4.08
C LYS A 178 19.63 0.80 -5.51
N VAL A 179 19.60 -0.25 -6.33
CA VAL A 179 19.09 -0.16 -7.71
C VAL A 179 17.61 0.17 -7.67
N ILE A 180 16.84 -0.52 -6.83
CA ILE A 180 15.40 -0.28 -6.63
C ILE A 180 15.17 1.20 -6.28
N GLY A 181 15.81 1.71 -5.22
CA GLY A 181 15.55 3.07 -4.73
C GLY A 181 15.85 4.19 -5.75
N PHE A 182 16.86 4.02 -6.61
CA PHE A 182 17.16 5.02 -7.65
C PHE A 182 16.31 4.86 -8.91
N THR A 183 15.95 3.62 -9.30
CA THR A 183 15.02 3.41 -10.41
C THR A 183 13.60 3.86 -10.05
N ASP A 184 13.19 3.69 -8.79
CA ASP A 184 11.90 4.15 -8.28
C ASP A 184 11.67 5.65 -8.48
N VAL A 185 12.73 6.48 -8.41
CA VAL A 185 12.63 7.93 -8.65
C VAL A 185 12.16 8.23 -10.07
N ILE A 186 12.76 7.59 -11.06
CA ILE A 186 12.35 7.76 -12.45
C ILE A 186 10.93 7.23 -12.65
N GLN A 187 10.63 6.08 -12.05
CA GLN A 187 9.32 5.46 -12.15
C GLN A 187 8.22 6.36 -11.55
N VAL A 188 8.45 6.96 -10.37
CA VAL A 188 7.49 7.90 -9.75
C VAL A 188 7.29 9.15 -10.59
N PHE A 189 8.35 9.68 -11.20
CA PHE A 189 8.22 10.82 -12.10
C PHE A 189 7.26 10.52 -13.26
N PHE A 190 7.48 9.41 -13.97
CA PHE A 190 6.61 9.00 -15.08
C PHE A 190 5.20 8.61 -14.61
N LEU A 191 5.08 8.03 -13.43
CA LEU A 191 3.81 7.68 -12.80
C LEU A 191 2.96 8.93 -12.55
N ILE A 192 3.54 9.96 -11.93
CA ILE A 192 2.83 11.21 -11.65
C ILE A 192 2.48 11.92 -12.97
N LEU A 193 3.44 12.01 -13.89
CA LEU A 193 3.21 12.65 -15.18
C LEU A 193 2.11 11.94 -15.98
N GLY A 194 2.21 10.63 -16.14
CA GLY A 194 1.22 9.84 -16.88
C GLY A 194 -0.16 9.87 -16.21
N GLY A 195 -0.20 9.81 -14.88
CA GLY A 195 -1.45 9.92 -14.14
C GLY A 195 -2.12 11.29 -14.28
N LEU A 196 -1.36 12.38 -14.18
CA LEU A 196 -1.89 13.74 -14.38
C LEU A 196 -2.39 13.96 -15.82
N ILE A 197 -1.66 13.44 -16.83
CA ILE A 197 -2.12 13.48 -18.22
C ILE A 197 -3.44 12.71 -18.38
N THR A 198 -3.54 11.51 -17.81
CA THR A 198 -4.76 10.71 -17.86
C THR A 198 -5.92 11.44 -17.20
N THR A 199 -5.70 12.05 -16.04
CA THR A 199 -6.72 12.86 -15.34
C THR A 199 -7.15 14.06 -16.18
N TYR A 200 -6.18 14.81 -16.71
CA TYR A 200 -6.46 15.96 -17.57
C TYR A 200 -7.36 15.56 -18.76
N LEU A 201 -7.00 14.49 -19.45
CA LEU A 201 -7.75 14.03 -20.63
C LEU A 201 -9.14 13.45 -20.25
N ALA A 202 -9.24 12.72 -19.14
CA ALA A 202 -10.51 12.20 -18.65
C ALA A 202 -11.49 13.32 -18.27
N VAL A 203 -11.00 14.35 -17.56
CA VAL A 203 -11.81 15.51 -17.17
C VAL A 203 -12.15 16.38 -18.39
N SER A 204 -11.23 16.55 -19.35
CA SER A 204 -11.50 17.24 -20.60
C SER A 204 -12.55 16.52 -21.43
N LEU A 205 -12.51 15.19 -21.48
CA LEU A 205 -13.52 14.39 -22.18
C LEU A 205 -14.92 14.56 -21.57
N VAL A 206 -15.01 14.63 -20.23
CA VAL A 206 -16.26 14.97 -19.55
C VAL A 206 -16.72 16.38 -19.95
N SER A 207 -15.80 17.36 -19.97
CA SER A 207 -16.12 18.72 -20.43
C SER A 207 -16.70 18.72 -21.85
N ASP A 208 -16.04 18.06 -22.78
CA ASP A 208 -16.46 17.99 -24.18
C ASP A 208 -17.82 17.31 -24.35
N GLU A 209 -18.07 16.21 -23.63
CA GLU A 209 -19.34 15.46 -23.70
C GLU A 209 -20.54 16.28 -23.22
N PHE A 210 -20.35 17.16 -22.25
CA PHE A 210 -21.40 18.01 -21.69
C PHE A 210 -21.38 19.45 -22.25
N GLY A 211 -20.61 19.71 -23.31
CA GLY A 211 -20.56 21.03 -23.97
C GLY A 211 -19.87 22.12 -23.18
N GLY A 212 -18.99 21.73 -22.21
CA GLY A 212 -18.13 22.64 -21.47
C GLY A 212 -16.89 23.06 -22.27
N ASN A 213 -16.07 23.93 -21.68
CA ASN A 213 -14.88 24.45 -22.31
C ASN A 213 -13.65 24.32 -21.39
N GLY A 214 -12.89 23.25 -21.57
CA GLY A 214 -11.64 22.98 -20.86
C GLY A 214 -11.82 22.33 -19.49
N ILE A 215 -10.69 22.18 -18.79
CA ILE A 215 -10.58 21.36 -17.59
C ILE A 215 -11.38 21.90 -16.39
N LEU A 216 -11.52 23.21 -16.24
CA LEU A 216 -12.24 23.81 -15.11
C LEU A 216 -13.73 23.53 -15.21
N ASP A 217 -14.31 23.64 -16.42
CA ASP A 217 -15.70 23.26 -16.67
C ASP A 217 -15.88 21.75 -16.45
N GLY A 218 -14.91 20.93 -16.88
CA GLY A 218 -14.92 19.50 -16.64
C GLY A 218 -14.99 19.13 -15.14
N PHE A 219 -14.21 19.78 -14.28
CA PHE A 219 -14.31 19.60 -12.83
C PHE A 219 -15.65 20.07 -12.26
N SER A 220 -16.17 21.20 -12.73
CA SER A 220 -17.50 21.69 -12.34
C SER A 220 -18.60 20.71 -12.74
N ILE A 221 -18.52 20.15 -13.95
CA ILE A 221 -19.44 19.13 -14.44
C ILE A 221 -19.35 17.85 -13.62
N LEU A 222 -18.15 17.36 -13.31
CA LEU A 222 -17.97 16.19 -12.44
C LEU A 222 -18.68 16.37 -11.10
N THR A 223 -18.50 17.51 -10.44
CA THR A 223 -19.11 17.78 -9.12
C THR A 223 -20.63 17.94 -9.20
N THR A 224 -21.18 18.36 -10.33
CA THR A 224 -22.63 18.53 -10.51
C THR A 224 -23.32 17.26 -11.00
N GLN A 225 -22.68 16.49 -11.89
CA GLN A 225 -23.25 15.26 -12.45
C GLN A 225 -23.08 14.04 -11.52
N ALA A 226 -22.08 14.07 -10.64
CA ALA A 226 -21.81 13.00 -9.69
C ALA A 226 -21.72 13.55 -8.25
N GLN A 227 -22.70 14.35 -7.83
CA GLN A 227 -22.69 15.02 -6.53
C GLN A 227 -22.47 14.03 -5.37
N ASP A 228 -23.13 12.87 -5.42
CA ASP A 228 -22.99 11.82 -4.40
C ASP A 228 -21.58 11.19 -4.35
N HIS A 229 -20.81 11.31 -5.44
CA HIS A 229 -19.43 10.84 -5.52
C HIS A 229 -18.41 11.83 -4.94
N PHE A 230 -18.83 13.01 -4.50
CA PHE A 230 -17.95 14.01 -3.88
C PHE A 230 -18.17 14.16 -2.37
N GLN A 231 -18.76 13.16 -1.73
CA GLN A 231 -18.89 13.08 -0.28
C GLN A 231 -17.76 12.20 0.29
N MET A 232 -17.07 12.71 1.34
CA MET A 232 -15.99 11.98 2.01
C MET A 232 -16.47 11.08 3.15
N ILE A 233 -17.59 11.46 3.78
CA ILE A 233 -18.13 10.78 4.97
C ILE A 233 -19.54 10.30 4.65
N PHE A 234 -19.71 8.99 4.54
CA PHE A 234 -21.01 8.40 4.28
C PHE A 234 -21.91 8.40 5.51
N SER A 235 -23.19 8.67 5.30
CA SER A 235 -24.23 8.38 6.30
C SER A 235 -24.54 6.88 6.33
N LYS A 236 -25.10 6.37 7.43
CA LYS A 236 -25.45 4.95 7.58
C LYS A 236 -26.49 4.45 6.56
N ASP A 237 -27.20 5.36 5.91
CA ASP A 237 -28.21 5.04 4.89
C ASP A 237 -27.60 4.92 3.47
N ASN A 238 -26.30 5.24 3.31
CA ASN A 238 -25.60 5.09 2.05
C ASN A 238 -25.30 3.59 1.80
N GLU A 239 -25.59 3.11 0.59
CA GLU A 239 -25.40 1.70 0.20
C GLU A 239 -23.95 1.22 0.34
N ASN A 240 -22.97 2.14 0.27
CA ASN A 240 -21.55 1.87 0.39
C ASN A 240 -21.01 2.07 1.82
N TYR A 241 -21.86 2.32 2.81
CA TYR A 241 -21.43 2.54 4.19
C TYR A 241 -20.63 1.35 4.76
N ALA A 242 -20.98 0.12 4.40
CA ALA A 242 -20.24 -1.08 4.83
C ALA A 242 -18.77 -1.05 4.41
N GLU A 243 -18.44 -0.36 3.31
CA GLU A 243 -17.08 -0.25 2.81
C GLU A 243 -16.31 0.92 3.44
N LEU A 244 -16.98 2.03 3.73
CA LEU A 244 -16.38 3.23 4.35
C LEU A 244 -17.34 3.78 5.43
N PRO A 245 -17.28 3.24 6.66
CA PRO A 245 -18.27 3.49 7.70
C PRO A 245 -18.08 4.86 8.38
N GLY A 246 -18.62 5.92 7.78
CA GLY A 246 -18.77 7.22 8.39
C GLY A 246 -17.52 7.77 9.10
N LEU A 247 -17.69 8.29 10.32
CA LEU A 247 -16.60 8.88 11.11
C LEU A 247 -15.55 7.86 11.58
N SER A 248 -15.89 6.58 11.69
CA SER A 248 -14.92 5.54 12.07
C SER A 248 -13.84 5.32 11.01
N VAL A 249 -14.07 5.78 9.76
CA VAL A 249 -13.03 5.88 8.74
C VAL A 249 -11.88 6.78 9.18
N LEU A 250 -12.15 7.89 9.87
CA LEU A 250 -11.10 8.84 10.29
C LEU A 250 -10.37 8.39 11.56
N ILE A 251 -11.08 7.88 12.56
CA ILE A 251 -10.56 7.68 13.92
C ILE A 251 -10.28 6.18 14.19
N GLY A 252 -10.98 5.28 13.51
CA GLY A 252 -10.95 3.85 13.77
C GLY A 252 -10.01 3.07 12.87
N GLY A 253 -10.57 2.13 12.12
CA GLY A 253 -9.84 1.15 11.31
C GLY A 253 -8.88 1.74 10.31
N MET A 254 -9.19 2.89 9.71
CA MET A 254 -8.31 3.54 8.74
C MET A 254 -6.98 4.01 9.35
N MET A 255 -7.01 4.58 10.58
CA MET A 255 -5.78 4.93 11.28
C MET A 255 -4.94 3.69 11.60
N ILE A 256 -5.59 2.59 12.00
CA ILE A 256 -4.93 1.31 12.30
C ILE A 256 -4.26 0.76 11.04
N VAL A 257 -4.98 0.71 9.91
CA VAL A 257 -4.43 0.26 8.62
C VAL A 257 -3.22 1.09 8.22
N ASN A 258 -3.37 2.41 8.21
CA ASN A 258 -2.31 3.30 7.74
C ASN A 258 -1.09 3.31 8.66
N LEU A 259 -1.26 3.36 9.98
CA LEU A 259 -0.15 3.31 10.92
C LEU A 259 0.57 1.95 10.88
N ASN A 260 -0.18 0.84 10.77
CA ASN A 260 0.41 -0.47 10.56
C ASN A 260 1.18 -0.53 9.22
N TYR A 261 0.60 -0.04 8.14
CA TYR A 261 1.20 -0.08 6.82
C TYR A 261 2.48 0.76 6.72
N TRP A 262 2.43 2.03 7.17
CA TRP A 262 3.56 2.95 7.06
C TRP A 262 4.60 2.79 8.15
N GLY A 263 4.22 2.29 9.32
CA GLY A 263 5.10 2.21 10.49
C GLY A 263 5.60 0.80 10.84
N CYS A 264 4.87 -0.26 10.46
CA CYS A 264 5.14 -1.64 10.91
C CYS A 264 5.41 -2.62 9.76
N ASN A 265 5.42 -2.18 8.52
CA ASN A 265 5.66 -3.02 7.35
C ASN A 265 7.09 -2.94 6.86
N GLN A 266 7.74 -4.11 6.72
CA GLN A 266 9.14 -4.21 6.31
C GLN A 266 9.43 -3.52 4.98
N TYR A 267 8.65 -3.80 3.94
CA TYR A 267 8.94 -3.30 2.59
C TYR A 267 8.75 -1.78 2.44
N ILE A 268 8.07 -1.16 3.39
CA ILE A 268 7.94 0.31 3.46
C ILE A 268 9.06 0.90 4.30
N THR A 269 9.17 0.48 5.57
CA THR A 269 10.06 1.11 6.55
C THR A 269 11.54 0.93 6.21
N GLN A 270 11.94 -0.18 5.59
CA GLN A 270 13.36 -0.44 5.29
C GLN A 270 14.02 0.64 4.41
N ARG A 271 13.24 1.38 3.61
CA ARG A 271 13.76 2.49 2.78
C ARG A 271 14.24 3.67 3.62
N ALA A 272 13.56 3.94 4.72
CA ALA A 272 13.90 5.02 5.64
C ALA A 272 14.95 4.57 6.66
N LEU A 273 14.95 3.29 7.05
CA LEU A 273 15.82 2.77 8.12
C LEU A 273 17.30 2.64 7.71
N GLY A 274 17.61 2.69 6.42
CA GLY A 274 18.99 2.75 5.94
C GLY A 274 19.63 4.14 5.99
N ALA A 275 18.89 5.21 6.35
CA ALA A 275 19.35 6.59 6.35
C ALA A 275 19.45 7.18 7.75
N ASP A 276 20.11 8.36 7.86
CA ASP A 276 20.06 9.13 9.09
C ASP A 276 18.67 9.71 9.35
N LEU A 277 18.40 10.09 10.62
CA LEU A 277 17.08 10.53 11.06
C LEU A 277 16.56 11.75 10.27
N LYS A 278 17.43 12.72 9.94
CA LYS A 278 17.04 13.94 9.22
C LYS A 278 16.61 13.60 7.79
N THR A 279 17.40 12.77 7.12
CA THR A 279 17.14 12.29 5.76
C THR A 279 15.88 11.43 5.69
N ALA A 280 15.71 10.50 6.64
CA ALA A 280 14.52 9.65 6.74
C ALA A 280 13.25 10.48 6.95
N ARG A 281 13.25 11.42 7.89
CA ARG A 281 12.12 12.35 8.14
C ARG A 281 11.78 13.19 6.91
N GLY A 282 12.80 13.73 6.24
CA GLY A 282 12.62 14.48 5.00
C GLY A 282 11.95 13.63 3.91
N GLY A 283 12.33 12.36 3.79
CA GLY A 283 11.74 11.42 2.85
C GLY A 283 10.27 11.11 3.15
N LEU A 284 9.93 10.85 4.41
CA LEU A 284 8.54 10.62 4.80
C LEU A 284 7.66 11.86 4.61
N LEU A 285 8.18 13.06 4.91
CA LEU A 285 7.46 14.30 4.67
C LEU A 285 7.22 14.53 3.17
N PHE A 286 8.21 14.27 2.32
CA PHE A 286 8.04 14.34 0.87
C PHE A 286 7.01 13.32 0.36
N ALA A 287 7.06 12.08 0.84
CA ALA A 287 6.03 11.08 0.55
C ALA A 287 4.63 11.54 0.99
N SER A 288 4.52 12.21 2.13
CA SER A 288 3.28 12.78 2.63
C SER A 288 2.67 13.82 1.65
N PHE A 289 3.49 14.72 1.10
CA PHE A 289 3.05 15.65 0.06
C PHE A 289 2.60 14.92 -1.21
N LEU A 290 3.33 13.90 -1.65
CA LEU A 290 2.95 13.12 -2.83
C LEU A 290 1.62 12.39 -2.60
N LYS A 291 1.34 11.94 -1.36
CA LYS A 291 0.06 11.31 -1.00
C LYS A 291 -1.15 12.24 -1.16
N LEU A 292 -0.99 13.53 -0.90
CA LEU A 292 -2.05 14.51 -1.16
C LEU A 292 -2.44 14.59 -2.65
N LEU A 293 -1.47 14.39 -3.54
CA LEU A 293 -1.67 14.45 -4.98
C LEU A 293 -2.31 13.17 -5.55
N MET A 294 -2.15 12.02 -4.87
CA MET A 294 -2.54 10.73 -5.43
C MET A 294 -4.02 10.59 -5.80
N PRO A 295 -5.00 11.05 -5.00
CA PRO A 295 -6.40 10.96 -5.39
C PRO A 295 -6.72 11.68 -6.69
N LEU A 296 -6.02 12.79 -6.99
CA LEU A 296 -6.16 13.47 -8.28
C LEU A 296 -5.76 12.57 -9.46
N ILE A 297 -4.80 11.68 -9.26
CA ILE A 297 -4.25 10.80 -10.29
C ILE A 297 -5.03 9.49 -10.41
N VAL A 298 -5.54 8.94 -9.31
CA VAL A 298 -6.15 7.60 -9.29
C VAL A 298 -7.66 7.62 -9.04
N VAL A 299 -8.20 8.56 -8.25
CA VAL A 299 -9.63 8.59 -7.91
C VAL A 299 -10.44 9.41 -8.92
N ILE A 300 -9.99 10.62 -9.26
CA ILE A 300 -10.69 11.50 -10.20
C ILE A 300 -10.91 10.84 -11.57
N PRO A 301 -9.95 10.11 -12.18
CA PRO A 301 -10.23 9.34 -13.39
C PRO A 301 -11.37 8.33 -13.23
N GLY A 302 -11.45 7.66 -12.08
CA GLY A 302 -12.55 6.73 -11.78
C GLY A 302 -13.92 7.43 -11.77
N ILE A 303 -14.03 8.60 -11.12
CA ILE A 303 -15.25 9.40 -11.10
C ILE A 303 -15.60 9.91 -12.52
N ALA A 304 -14.59 10.33 -13.29
CA ALA A 304 -14.80 10.74 -14.68
C ALA A 304 -15.34 9.58 -15.53
N ALA A 305 -14.80 8.38 -15.38
CA ALA A 305 -15.32 7.19 -16.04
C ALA A 305 -16.76 6.86 -15.63
N TYR A 306 -17.13 7.08 -14.35
CA TYR A 306 -18.49 6.92 -13.86
C TYR A 306 -19.46 7.88 -14.56
N VAL A 307 -19.13 9.17 -14.60
CA VAL A 307 -19.98 10.20 -15.25
C VAL A 307 -20.17 9.89 -16.73
N LEU A 308 -19.10 9.53 -17.44
CA LEU A 308 -19.17 9.16 -18.86
C LEU A 308 -19.98 7.87 -19.06
N TYR A 309 -19.85 6.88 -18.17
CA TYR A 309 -20.64 5.66 -18.21
C TYR A 309 -22.14 5.93 -18.02
N GLN A 310 -22.50 6.76 -17.05
CA GLN A 310 -23.90 7.16 -16.81
C GLN A 310 -24.51 7.90 -18.00
N HIS A 311 -23.68 8.61 -18.77
CA HIS A 311 -24.11 9.30 -19.99
C HIS A 311 -24.10 8.42 -21.25
N GLY A 312 -23.94 7.09 -21.10
CA GLY A 312 -24.00 6.12 -22.18
C GLY A 312 -22.64 5.76 -22.81
N GLY A 313 -21.54 6.33 -22.31
CA GLY A 313 -20.17 5.96 -22.73
C GLY A 313 -19.71 4.62 -22.14
N PHE A 314 -18.87 3.89 -22.86
CA PHE A 314 -18.16 2.69 -22.38
C PHE A 314 -19.03 1.54 -21.88
N GLN A 315 -20.29 1.47 -22.30
CA GLN A 315 -21.26 0.48 -21.82
C GLN A 315 -20.78 -0.97 -21.98
N THR A 316 -20.11 -1.28 -23.08
CA THR A 316 -19.58 -2.62 -23.38
C THR A 316 -18.21 -2.86 -22.78
N GLU A 317 -17.36 -1.84 -22.75
CA GLU A 317 -15.98 -1.90 -22.27
C GLU A 317 -15.89 -2.09 -20.75
N MET A 318 -16.88 -1.59 -20.01
CA MET A 318 -16.97 -1.74 -18.55
C MET A 318 -17.51 -3.11 -18.12
N LEU A 319 -18.07 -3.91 -19.05
CA LEU A 319 -18.62 -5.22 -18.72
C LEU A 319 -17.52 -6.30 -18.64
N GLN A 320 -17.65 -7.14 -17.64
CA GLN A 320 -16.95 -8.41 -17.50
C GLN A 320 -17.97 -9.47 -17.06
N ASP A 321 -18.03 -10.59 -17.78
CA ASP A 321 -18.97 -11.69 -17.49
C ASP A 321 -20.44 -11.22 -17.32
N GLY A 322 -20.84 -10.22 -18.14
CA GLY A 322 -22.20 -9.65 -18.15
C GLY A 322 -22.52 -8.69 -17.01
N SER A 323 -21.55 -8.33 -16.18
CA SER A 323 -21.70 -7.34 -15.09
C SER A 323 -20.67 -6.22 -15.21
N VAL A 324 -21.01 -5.03 -14.68
CA VAL A 324 -20.07 -3.90 -14.63
C VAL A 324 -18.94 -4.24 -13.68
N ASN A 325 -17.70 -4.15 -14.19
CA ASN A 325 -16.50 -4.27 -13.38
C ASN A 325 -15.85 -2.89 -13.20
N PRO A 326 -15.92 -2.30 -11.99
CA PRO A 326 -15.32 -0.98 -11.72
C PRO A 326 -13.81 -0.91 -12.01
N ASP A 327 -13.06 -2.01 -11.82
CA ASP A 327 -11.61 -2.06 -12.06
C ASP A 327 -11.23 -1.85 -13.54
N ARG A 328 -12.20 -1.85 -14.46
CA ARG A 328 -11.99 -1.49 -15.87
C ARG A 328 -12.01 0.02 -16.14
N ALA A 329 -12.39 0.85 -15.16
CA ALA A 329 -12.52 2.30 -15.32
C ALA A 329 -11.21 2.95 -15.83
N TYR A 330 -10.08 2.70 -15.18
CA TYR A 330 -8.81 3.28 -15.59
C TYR A 330 -8.30 2.74 -16.94
N PRO A 331 -8.29 1.42 -17.20
CA PRO A 331 -7.94 0.86 -18.51
C PRO A 331 -8.77 1.42 -19.66
N VAL A 332 -10.07 1.62 -19.47
CA VAL A 332 -10.95 2.19 -20.51
C VAL A 332 -10.54 3.61 -20.84
N LEU A 333 -10.29 4.45 -19.85
CA LEU A 333 -9.81 5.82 -20.06
C LEU A 333 -8.44 5.84 -20.77
N LEU A 334 -7.51 4.97 -20.41
CA LEU A 334 -6.23 4.87 -21.09
C LEU A 334 -6.38 4.54 -22.58
N ASN A 335 -7.38 3.75 -22.96
CA ASN A 335 -7.64 3.41 -24.35
C ASN A 335 -8.10 4.59 -25.21
N LEU A 336 -8.56 5.68 -24.59
CA LEU A 336 -8.98 6.91 -25.29
C LEU A 336 -7.82 7.86 -25.58
N LEU A 337 -6.69 7.66 -24.90
CA LEU A 337 -5.55 8.55 -25.06
C LEU A 337 -5.05 8.54 -26.52
N PRO A 338 -4.59 9.69 -27.03
CA PRO A 338 -3.88 9.78 -28.32
C PRO A 338 -2.66 8.87 -28.33
N SER A 339 -2.32 8.38 -29.53
CA SER A 339 -1.11 7.58 -29.74
C SER A 339 0.15 8.33 -29.26
N GLY A 340 1.06 7.63 -28.61
CA GLY A 340 2.22 8.16 -27.91
C GLY A 340 1.95 8.50 -26.44
N LEU A 341 0.89 9.24 -26.12
CA LEU A 341 0.48 9.48 -24.73
C LEU A 341 -0.08 8.22 -24.08
N LYS A 342 -0.82 7.42 -24.83
CA LYS A 342 -1.26 6.09 -24.41
C LYS A 342 -0.07 5.20 -24.05
N GLY A 343 0.96 5.15 -24.88
CA GLY A 343 2.22 4.43 -24.63
C GLY A 343 2.95 4.93 -23.37
N LEU A 344 2.99 6.24 -23.16
CA LEU A 344 3.60 6.84 -21.96
C LEU A 344 2.84 6.46 -20.68
N SER A 345 1.51 6.59 -20.67
CA SER A 345 0.68 6.24 -19.51
C SER A 345 0.73 4.74 -19.23
N PHE A 346 0.76 3.92 -20.27
CA PHE A 346 0.95 2.48 -20.16
C PHE A 346 2.32 2.13 -19.58
N ALA A 347 3.38 2.82 -20.00
CA ALA A 347 4.72 2.67 -19.44
C ALA A 347 4.76 3.07 -17.97
N ALA A 348 4.14 4.18 -17.60
CA ALA A 348 4.03 4.65 -16.22
C ALA A 348 3.30 3.64 -15.31
N LEU A 349 2.18 3.11 -15.77
CA LEU A 349 1.43 2.06 -15.05
C LEU A 349 2.28 0.80 -14.85
N THR A 350 2.90 0.31 -15.93
CA THR A 350 3.78 -0.87 -15.85
C THR A 350 4.96 -0.64 -14.90
N ALA A 351 5.52 0.56 -14.92
CA ALA A 351 6.57 0.98 -13.99
C ALA A 351 6.13 0.88 -12.54
N ALA A 352 4.96 1.41 -12.19
CA ALA A 352 4.41 1.36 -10.85
C ALA A 352 4.24 -0.09 -10.37
N ILE A 353 3.71 -0.96 -11.23
CA ILE A 353 3.53 -2.38 -10.94
C ILE A 353 4.87 -3.05 -10.64
N VAL A 354 5.85 -2.84 -11.52
CA VAL A 354 7.19 -3.45 -11.40
C VAL A 354 7.93 -2.94 -10.16
N ALA A 355 7.86 -1.63 -9.86
CA ALA A 355 8.47 -1.05 -8.66
C ALA A 355 7.91 -1.66 -7.37
N SER A 356 6.59 -1.81 -7.30
CA SER A 356 5.93 -2.41 -6.15
C SER A 356 6.28 -3.90 -5.99
N LEU A 357 6.28 -4.67 -7.08
CA LEU A 357 6.71 -6.07 -7.08
C LEU A 357 8.17 -6.21 -6.63
N ALA A 358 9.08 -5.40 -7.16
CA ALA A 358 10.49 -5.42 -6.82
C ALA A 358 10.72 -5.08 -5.34
N GLY A 359 10.03 -4.06 -4.83
CA GLY A 359 10.11 -3.67 -3.42
C GLY A 359 9.63 -4.77 -2.47
N LYS A 360 8.50 -5.42 -2.78
CA LYS A 360 7.97 -6.54 -1.98
C LYS A 360 8.87 -7.77 -2.07
N ALA A 361 9.36 -8.12 -3.25
CA ALA A 361 10.27 -9.23 -3.46
C ALA A 361 11.61 -9.03 -2.70
N ASN A 362 12.15 -7.81 -2.68
CA ASN A 362 13.33 -7.49 -1.88
C ASN A 362 13.08 -7.65 -0.38
N SER A 363 11.90 -7.27 0.11
CA SER A 363 11.55 -7.41 1.53
C SER A 363 11.35 -8.87 1.93
N ILE A 364 10.74 -9.69 1.06
CA ILE A 364 10.66 -11.15 1.22
C ILE A 364 12.06 -11.74 1.34
N ALA A 365 12.97 -11.36 0.43
CA ALA A 365 14.35 -11.81 0.46
C ALA A 365 15.08 -11.39 1.73
N THR A 366 14.86 -10.16 2.20
CA THR A 366 15.45 -9.62 3.43
C THR A 366 15.00 -10.42 4.65
N ILE A 367 13.68 -10.57 4.85
CA ILE A 367 13.13 -11.32 5.99
C ILE A 367 13.59 -12.76 5.96
N PHE A 368 13.47 -13.45 4.83
CA PHE A 368 13.88 -14.84 4.74
C PHE A 368 15.38 -15.00 5.03
N THR A 369 16.22 -14.18 4.40
CA THR A 369 17.68 -14.34 4.51
C THR A 369 18.21 -13.96 5.88
N LEU A 370 17.81 -12.79 6.41
CA LEU A 370 18.39 -12.26 7.65
C LEU A 370 17.70 -12.81 8.89
N ASP A 371 16.40 -13.04 8.84
CA ASP A 371 15.62 -13.40 10.03
C ASP A 371 15.33 -14.90 10.14
N ILE A 372 15.29 -15.65 9.04
CA ILE A 372 15.10 -17.10 9.06
C ILE A 372 16.40 -17.82 8.74
N TYR A 373 16.95 -17.65 7.52
CA TYR A 373 18.09 -18.43 7.07
C TYR A 373 19.33 -18.23 7.96
N LYS A 374 19.75 -16.98 8.18
CA LYS A 374 20.92 -16.65 8.99
C LYS A 374 20.73 -17.00 10.47
N LYS A 375 19.54 -16.82 11.03
CA LYS A 375 19.31 -17.07 12.47
C LYS A 375 19.08 -18.53 12.81
N THR A 376 18.44 -19.30 11.90
CA THR A 376 17.92 -20.63 12.23
C THR A 376 18.58 -21.75 11.42
N ILE A 377 18.80 -21.51 10.09
CA ILE A 377 19.26 -22.57 9.19
C ILE A 377 20.80 -22.62 9.13
N ARG A 378 21.45 -21.45 8.96
CA ARG A 378 22.91 -21.37 8.82
C ARG A 378 23.48 -20.08 9.43
N PRO A 379 23.70 -20.05 10.77
CA PRO A 379 24.21 -18.87 11.47
C PRO A 379 25.57 -18.37 10.95
N GLU A 380 26.41 -19.28 10.52
CA GLU A 380 27.79 -19.03 10.00
C GLU A 380 27.81 -18.62 8.52
N ALA A 381 26.64 -18.31 7.91
CA ALA A 381 26.58 -17.95 6.50
C ALA A 381 27.32 -16.64 6.24
N THR A 382 28.30 -16.69 5.32
CA THR A 382 29.02 -15.50 4.86
C THR A 382 28.06 -14.49 4.18
N GLU A 383 28.43 -13.22 4.13
CA GLU A 383 27.63 -12.17 3.49
C GLU A 383 27.34 -12.50 2.02
N LYS A 384 28.35 -12.98 1.28
CA LYS A 384 28.17 -13.42 -0.11
C LYS A 384 27.11 -14.54 -0.23
N LYS A 385 27.09 -15.48 0.73
CA LYS A 385 26.08 -16.55 0.76
C LYS A 385 24.70 -16.01 1.09
N GLN A 386 24.60 -15.05 2.01
CA GLN A 386 23.33 -14.37 2.34
C GLN A 386 22.75 -13.65 1.12
N VAL A 387 23.56 -12.88 0.38
CA VAL A 387 23.13 -12.21 -0.87
C VAL A 387 22.66 -13.25 -1.90
N GLN A 388 23.39 -14.37 -2.06
CA GLN A 388 23.00 -15.46 -2.97
C GLN A 388 21.64 -16.07 -2.57
N VAL A 389 21.44 -16.35 -1.29
CA VAL A 389 20.16 -16.86 -0.77
C VAL A 389 19.03 -15.86 -1.00
N GLY A 390 19.27 -14.57 -0.75
CA GLY A 390 18.30 -13.52 -1.05
C GLY A 390 17.86 -13.51 -2.52
N LYS A 391 18.82 -13.63 -3.45
CA LYS A 391 18.52 -13.70 -4.89
C LYS A 391 17.67 -14.94 -5.25
N ILE A 392 17.99 -16.10 -4.67
CA ILE A 392 17.20 -17.31 -4.87
C ILE A 392 15.79 -17.15 -4.30
N THR A 393 15.65 -16.52 -3.12
CA THR A 393 14.36 -16.27 -2.48
C THR A 393 13.47 -15.37 -3.32
N VAL A 394 14.02 -14.32 -3.95
CA VAL A 394 13.28 -13.47 -4.91
C VAL A 394 12.67 -14.31 -6.02
N VAL A 395 13.48 -15.16 -6.66
CA VAL A 395 13.02 -16.00 -7.76
C VAL A 395 11.95 -17.00 -7.29
N ALA A 396 12.19 -17.67 -6.16
CA ALA A 396 11.25 -18.66 -5.61
C ALA A 396 9.90 -18.02 -5.24
N ALA A 397 9.91 -16.86 -4.57
CA ALA A 397 8.70 -16.12 -4.22
C ALA A 397 7.91 -15.70 -5.45
N MET A 398 8.60 -15.24 -6.49
CA MET A 398 7.96 -14.83 -7.74
C MET A 398 7.35 -16.03 -8.48
N ILE A 399 8.00 -17.19 -8.51
CA ILE A 399 7.44 -18.42 -9.10
C ILE A 399 6.17 -18.83 -8.36
N ILE A 400 6.18 -18.80 -7.03
CA ILE A 400 4.98 -19.10 -6.23
C ILE A 400 3.85 -18.14 -6.57
N ALA A 401 4.15 -16.84 -6.65
CA ALA A 401 3.16 -15.82 -6.99
C ALA A 401 2.58 -16.01 -8.41
N ILE A 402 3.41 -16.38 -9.40
CA ILE A 402 2.96 -16.71 -10.78
C ILE A 402 1.99 -17.88 -10.77
N MET A 403 2.28 -18.92 -9.98
CA MET A 403 1.41 -20.10 -9.91
C MET A 403 0.06 -19.80 -9.26
N ILE A 404 0.00 -18.90 -8.30
CA ILE A 404 -1.22 -18.57 -7.57
C ILE A 404 -2.05 -17.48 -8.27
N ALA A 405 -1.41 -16.48 -8.90
CA ALA A 405 -2.08 -15.32 -9.47
C ALA A 405 -3.27 -15.66 -10.42
N PRO A 406 -3.19 -16.63 -11.32
CA PRO A 406 -4.33 -16.95 -12.21
C PRO A 406 -5.59 -17.46 -11.48
N PHE A 407 -5.43 -17.96 -10.25
CA PHE A 407 -6.52 -18.50 -9.43
C PHE A 407 -7.06 -17.49 -8.42
N LEU A 408 -6.52 -16.27 -8.38
CA LEU A 408 -6.98 -15.22 -7.50
C LEU A 408 -8.26 -14.59 -8.08
N GLY A 409 -9.40 -15.21 -7.79
CA GLY A 409 -10.70 -14.65 -8.15
C GLY A 409 -10.98 -13.39 -7.35
N ILE A 410 -10.65 -12.21 -7.89
CA ILE A 410 -11.07 -10.93 -7.31
C ILE A 410 -12.53 -10.74 -7.68
N ASP A 411 -13.40 -10.76 -6.68
CA ASP A 411 -14.84 -10.71 -6.86
C ASP A 411 -15.37 -9.29 -7.18
N LYS A 412 -16.70 -9.19 -7.29
CA LYS A 412 -17.43 -7.97 -7.70
C LYS A 412 -17.27 -6.74 -6.78
N LYS A 413 -16.54 -6.85 -5.64
CA LYS A 413 -16.31 -5.71 -4.73
C LYS A 413 -15.25 -4.74 -5.24
N GLY A 414 -14.44 -5.17 -6.22
CA GLY A 414 -13.27 -4.45 -6.70
C GLY A 414 -11.99 -4.87 -5.99
N GLY A 415 -10.88 -4.90 -6.74
CA GLY A 415 -9.62 -5.46 -6.26
C GLY A 415 -9.01 -4.73 -5.07
N PHE A 416 -9.16 -3.40 -5.00
CA PHE A 416 -8.61 -2.61 -3.89
C PHE A 416 -9.27 -2.95 -2.56
N GLN A 417 -10.60 -2.92 -2.47
CA GLN A 417 -11.34 -3.19 -1.24
C GLN A 417 -11.16 -4.64 -0.77
N PHE A 418 -11.12 -5.59 -1.72
CA PHE A 418 -10.82 -6.98 -1.42
C PHE A 418 -9.47 -7.13 -0.67
N ILE A 419 -8.41 -6.54 -1.21
CA ILE A 419 -7.07 -6.59 -0.61
C ILE A 419 -7.05 -5.93 0.77
N GLN A 420 -7.72 -4.78 0.92
CA GLN A 420 -7.79 -4.05 2.18
C GLN A 420 -8.54 -4.84 3.27
N GLU A 421 -9.63 -5.51 2.92
CA GLU A 421 -10.36 -6.37 3.87
C GLU A 421 -9.47 -7.53 4.35
N TYR A 422 -8.78 -8.25 3.45
CA TYR A 422 -7.93 -9.39 3.85
C TYR A 422 -6.67 -8.96 4.63
N THR A 423 -6.04 -7.86 4.27
CA THR A 423 -4.96 -7.28 5.10
C THR A 423 -5.47 -6.77 6.44
N GLY A 424 -6.73 -6.40 6.51
CA GLY A 424 -7.42 -5.97 7.73
C GLY A 424 -7.54 -7.03 8.80
N PHE A 425 -7.49 -8.32 8.43
CA PHE A 425 -7.53 -9.42 9.43
C PHE A 425 -6.33 -9.44 10.36
N VAL A 426 -5.19 -8.92 9.92
CA VAL A 426 -3.94 -8.99 10.67
C VAL A 426 -3.46 -7.66 11.21
N SER A 427 -3.83 -6.57 10.56
CA SER A 427 -3.35 -5.21 10.88
C SER A 427 -3.61 -4.80 12.33
N PRO A 428 -4.79 -5.05 12.94
CA PRO A 428 -5.08 -4.61 14.30
C PRO A 428 -4.15 -5.25 15.35
N GLY A 429 -3.97 -6.56 15.27
CA GLY A 429 -3.11 -7.29 16.21
C GLY A 429 -1.63 -6.91 16.08
N ILE A 430 -1.14 -6.79 14.84
CA ILE A 430 0.23 -6.34 14.58
C ILE A 430 0.42 -4.92 15.12
N PHE A 431 -0.48 -4.00 14.80
CA PHE A 431 -0.36 -2.62 15.24
C PHE A 431 -0.42 -2.49 16.77
N ALA A 432 -1.31 -3.23 17.45
CA ALA A 432 -1.37 -3.28 18.91
C ALA A 432 -0.03 -3.75 19.52
N MET A 433 0.56 -4.80 18.96
CA MET A 433 1.86 -5.30 19.38
C MET A 433 2.97 -4.27 19.19
N PHE A 434 2.98 -3.54 18.07
CA PHE A 434 4.01 -2.54 17.79
C PHE A 434 3.85 -1.30 18.67
N ILE A 435 2.66 -0.72 18.80
CA ILE A 435 2.45 0.52 19.56
C ILE A 435 2.76 0.33 21.05
N LEU A 436 2.32 -0.79 21.64
CA LEU A 436 2.68 -1.11 23.02
C LEU A 436 4.15 -1.53 23.13
N GLY A 437 4.70 -2.16 22.11
CA GLY A 437 6.11 -2.49 22.05
C GLY A 437 7.02 -1.26 22.05
N PHE A 438 6.65 -0.21 21.34
CA PHE A 438 7.40 1.06 21.33
C PHE A 438 7.33 1.82 22.65
N PHE A 439 6.12 2.01 23.18
CA PHE A 439 5.89 3.03 24.18
C PHE A 439 5.57 2.49 25.57
N TRP A 440 5.32 1.20 25.72
CA TRP A 440 5.01 0.61 27.02
C TRP A 440 5.99 -0.51 27.40
N LYS A 441 6.96 -0.17 28.25
CA LYS A 441 8.07 -1.06 28.63
C LYS A 441 7.64 -2.38 29.26
N ARG A 442 6.43 -2.46 29.86
CA ARG A 442 5.91 -3.67 30.53
C ARG A 442 5.29 -4.70 29.59
N ALA A 443 5.10 -4.41 28.30
CA ALA A 443 4.52 -5.37 27.35
C ALA A 443 5.36 -6.64 27.28
N THR A 444 4.73 -7.79 27.44
CA THR A 444 5.37 -9.11 27.49
C THR A 444 5.25 -9.88 26.18
N SER A 445 6.07 -10.92 25.99
CA SER A 445 6.05 -11.74 24.77
C SER A 445 4.77 -12.52 24.57
N ASN A 446 4.17 -13.05 25.66
CA ASN A 446 2.90 -13.77 25.56
C ASN A 446 1.74 -12.82 25.22
N ALA A 447 1.76 -11.60 25.75
CA ALA A 447 0.82 -10.55 25.35
C ALA A 447 0.95 -10.20 23.86
N ALA A 448 2.16 -10.14 23.32
CA ALA A 448 2.40 -9.93 21.89
C ALA A 448 1.84 -11.06 21.03
N LEU A 449 2.01 -12.32 21.45
CA LEU A 449 1.41 -13.48 20.78
C LEU A 449 -0.11 -13.47 20.84
N PHE A 450 -0.68 -13.08 21.98
CA PHE A 450 -2.13 -12.89 22.10
C PHE A 450 -2.63 -11.85 21.08
N ALA A 451 -1.98 -10.71 20.94
CA ALA A 451 -2.41 -9.68 20.02
C ALA A 451 -2.30 -10.14 18.55
N THR A 452 -1.23 -10.85 18.17
CA THR A 452 -1.03 -11.26 16.79
C THR A 452 -1.91 -12.44 16.39
N ILE A 453 -1.84 -13.54 17.14
CA ILE A 453 -2.62 -14.75 16.86
C ILE A 453 -4.07 -14.53 17.23
N GLY A 454 -4.32 -14.02 18.44
CA GLY A 454 -5.67 -13.72 18.93
C GLY A 454 -6.35 -12.65 18.07
N GLY A 455 -5.64 -11.58 17.69
CA GLY A 455 -6.18 -10.54 16.81
C GLY A 455 -6.64 -11.09 15.46
N PHE A 456 -5.87 -11.98 14.85
CA PHE A 456 -6.28 -12.69 13.62
C PHE A 456 -7.54 -13.54 13.85
N LEU A 457 -7.58 -14.32 14.94
CA LEU A 457 -8.74 -15.15 15.27
C LEU A 457 -9.98 -14.32 15.59
N PHE A 458 -9.85 -13.20 16.31
CA PHE A 458 -10.95 -12.27 16.56
C PHE A 458 -11.45 -11.62 15.26
N SER A 459 -10.56 -11.28 14.32
CA SER A 459 -10.96 -10.75 13.02
C SER A 459 -11.81 -11.77 12.25
N ILE A 460 -11.42 -13.05 12.24
CA ILE A 460 -12.21 -14.15 11.68
C ILE A 460 -13.55 -14.27 12.42
N PHE A 461 -13.54 -14.29 13.75
CA PHE A 461 -14.75 -14.38 14.56
C PHE A 461 -15.76 -13.28 14.21
N PHE A 462 -15.33 -12.00 14.19
CA PHE A 462 -16.21 -10.89 13.85
C PHE A 462 -16.69 -10.91 12.39
N LYS A 463 -15.91 -11.47 11.46
CA LYS A 463 -16.34 -11.65 10.06
C LYS A 463 -17.51 -12.62 9.95
N PHE A 464 -17.47 -13.72 10.71
CA PHE A 464 -18.50 -14.76 10.66
C PHE A 464 -19.59 -14.61 11.71
N LEU A 465 -19.45 -13.68 12.66
CA LEU A 465 -20.41 -13.45 13.74
C LEU A 465 -21.86 -13.22 13.25
N PRO A 466 -22.11 -12.49 12.12
CA PRO A 466 -23.47 -12.32 11.60
C PRO A 466 -24.20 -13.62 11.25
N GLY A 467 -23.47 -14.71 11.02
CA GLY A 467 -24.06 -16.03 10.79
C GLY A 467 -24.60 -16.74 12.04
N PHE A 468 -24.25 -16.22 13.23
CA PHE A 468 -24.59 -16.84 14.52
C PHE A 468 -25.39 -15.91 15.45
N ALA A 469 -25.35 -14.61 15.23
CA ALA A 469 -25.96 -13.61 16.10
C ALA A 469 -26.61 -12.48 15.28
N ASP A 470 -27.77 -12.01 15.75
CA ASP A 470 -28.37 -10.79 15.21
C ASP A 470 -27.62 -9.58 15.76
N LEU A 471 -27.09 -8.77 14.85
CA LEU A 471 -26.34 -7.56 15.17
C LEU A 471 -27.15 -6.27 14.92
N SER A 472 -28.46 -6.37 14.71
CA SER A 472 -29.34 -5.22 14.45
C SER A 472 -29.27 -4.15 15.54
N PHE A 473 -28.99 -4.52 16.80
CA PHE A 473 -28.84 -3.57 17.91
C PHE A 473 -27.64 -2.61 17.73
N LEU A 474 -26.65 -2.97 16.90
CA LEU A 474 -25.51 -2.10 16.59
C LEU A 474 -25.83 -1.07 15.50
N TYR A 475 -26.94 -1.21 14.78
CA TYR A 475 -27.33 -0.32 13.69
C TYR A 475 -27.52 1.11 14.17
N GLU A 476 -28.14 1.31 15.33
CA GLU A 476 -28.38 2.65 15.89
C GLU A 476 -27.07 3.41 16.13
N PHE A 477 -26.01 2.69 16.47
CA PHE A 477 -24.67 3.24 16.70
C PHE A 477 -23.84 3.37 15.42
N GLY A 478 -24.34 2.92 14.27
CA GLY A 478 -23.62 2.90 13.00
C GLY A 478 -22.54 1.81 12.88
N PHE A 479 -22.50 0.84 13.78
CA PHE A 479 -21.51 -0.26 13.79
C PHE A 479 -21.99 -1.54 13.12
N ALA A 480 -23.21 -1.59 12.62
CA ALA A 480 -23.71 -2.65 11.76
C ALA A 480 -24.67 -2.10 10.72
N VAL A 481 -24.63 -2.67 9.51
CA VAL A 481 -25.56 -2.35 8.43
C VAL A 481 -26.06 -3.62 7.76
N PRO A 482 -27.30 -3.64 7.23
CA PRO A 482 -27.81 -4.80 6.54
C PRO A 482 -27.10 -5.00 5.20
N ASN A 483 -26.69 -6.22 4.90
CA ASN A 483 -26.21 -6.61 3.58
C ASN A 483 -27.39 -6.91 2.62
N SER A 484 -27.09 -7.32 1.39
CA SER A 484 -28.10 -7.62 0.37
C SER A 484 -29.07 -8.74 0.76
N ALA A 485 -28.75 -9.58 1.75
CA ALA A 485 -29.62 -10.60 2.30
C ALA A 485 -30.39 -10.15 3.55
N GLY A 486 -30.27 -8.86 3.95
CA GLY A 486 -30.90 -8.30 5.15
C GLY A 486 -30.22 -8.70 6.47
N ILE A 487 -29.04 -9.34 6.41
CA ILE A 487 -28.25 -9.73 7.58
C ILE A 487 -27.38 -8.54 8.00
N TYR A 488 -27.46 -8.13 9.27
CA TYR A 488 -26.64 -7.05 9.80
C TYR A 488 -25.19 -7.48 9.98
N GLU A 489 -24.26 -6.82 9.32
CA GLU A 489 -22.82 -7.08 9.41
C GLU A 489 -22.03 -5.85 9.84
N ILE A 490 -20.93 -6.08 10.59
CA ILE A 490 -20.05 -5.02 11.03
C ILE A 490 -19.12 -4.64 9.87
N PRO A 491 -19.06 -3.38 9.44
CA PRO A 491 -18.11 -2.90 8.45
C PRO A 491 -16.67 -3.32 8.78
N PHE A 492 -15.88 -3.69 7.77
CA PHE A 492 -14.55 -4.27 8.04
C PHE A 492 -13.59 -3.31 8.78
N LEU A 493 -13.69 -2.00 8.54
CA LEU A 493 -12.91 -0.99 9.27
C LEU A 493 -13.31 -0.92 10.75
N ASP A 494 -14.61 -1.05 11.06
CA ASP A 494 -15.09 -1.10 12.45
C ASP A 494 -14.66 -2.38 13.16
N ARG A 495 -14.74 -3.53 12.45
CA ARG A 495 -14.17 -4.79 12.96
C ARG A 495 -12.71 -4.64 13.37
N MET A 496 -11.91 -3.96 12.54
CA MET A 496 -10.50 -3.68 12.86
C MET A 496 -10.36 -2.85 14.13
N GLY A 497 -11.22 -1.83 14.31
CA GLY A 497 -11.27 -1.02 15.53
C GLY A 497 -11.55 -1.85 16.77
N PHE A 498 -12.59 -2.70 16.73
CA PHE A 498 -12.95 -3.59 17.85
C PHE A 498 -11.84 -4.59 18.17
N VAL A 499 -11.27 -5.24 17.16
CA VAL A 499 -10.15 -6.17 17.35
C VAL A 499 -8.93 -5.46 17.94
N PHE A 500 -8.62 -4.26 17.49
CA PHE A 500 -7.52 -3.48 18.06
C PHE A 500 -7.72 -3.17 19.52
N ILE A 501 -8.93 -2.74 19.94
CA ILE A 501 -9.25 -2.46 21.33
C ILE A 501 -9.09 -3.75 22.16
N ILE A 502 -9.61 -4.88 21.69
CA ILE A 502 -9.48 -6.19 22.37
C ILE A 502 -8.00 -6.54 22.52
N CYS A 503 -7.20 -6.37 21.47
CA CYS A 503 -5.77 -6.66 21.52
C CYS A 503 -5.03 -5.74 22.51
N ILE A 504 -5.32 -4.44 22.55
CA ILE A 504 -4.73 -3.51 23.52
C ILE A 504 -5.08 -3.89 24.95
N LEU A 505 -6.37 -4.14 25.23
CA LEU A 505 -6.85 -4.53 26.57
C LEU A 505 -6.29 -5.88 27.01
N GLY A 506 -6.27 -6.86 26.11
CA GLY A 506 -5.69 -8.18 26.38
C GLY A 506 -4.19 -8.11 26.64
N MET A 507 -3.45 -7.38 25.80
CA MET A 507 -2.01 -7.16 26.02
C MET A 507 -1.75 -6.45 27.35
N TYR A 508 -2.53 -5.44 27.68
CA TYR A 508 -2.40 -4.71 28.94
C TYR A 508 -2.63 -5.64 30.14
N THR A 509 -3.69 -6.43 30.10
CA THR A 509 -4.06 -7.37 31.17
C THR A 509 -3.01 -8.46 31.35
N ILE A 510 -2.66 -9.17 30.27
CA ILE A 510 -1.66 -10.25 30.31
C ILE A 510 -0.32 -9.72 30.81
N SER A 511 0.17 -8.63 30.24
CA SER A 511 1.46 -8.05 30.63
C SER A 511 1.48 -7.57 32.08
N THR A 512 0.36 -7.03 32.58
CA THR A 512 0.26 -6.58 33.97
C THR A 512 0.32 -7.76 34.93
N ILE A 513 -0.38 -8.86 34.62
CA ILE A 513 -0.36 -10.09 35.41
C ILE A 513 1.06 -10.70 35.39
N GLU A 514 1.65 -10.85 34.22
CA GLU A 514 2.96 -11.47 34.06
C GLU A 514 4.09 -10.67 34.72
N THR A 515 4.06 -9.34 34.61
CA THR A 515 5.07 -8.49 35.26
C THR A 515 4.91 -8.48 36.78
N ARG A 516 3.69 -8.57 37.33
CA ARG A 516 3.47 -8.78 38.76
C ARG A 516 4.01 -10.13 39.25
N ASN A 517 3.98 -11.15 38.38
CA ASN A 517 4.54 -12.48 38.66
C ASN A 517 6.06 -12.58 38.37
N GLY A 518 6.73 -11.44 38.15
CA GLY A 518 8.17 -11.37 38.00
C GLY A 518 8.72 -11.62 36.60
N VAL A 519 7.87 -11.66 35.55
CA VAL A 519 8.34 -11.77 34.17
C VAL A 519 9.09 -10.50 33.78
N LYS A 520 10.35 -10.65 33.37
CA LYS A 520 11.19 -9.55 32.89
C LYS A 520 10.84 -9.20 31.45
N THR A 521 10.89 -7.92 31.14
CA THR A 521 10.59 -7.38 29.81
C THR A 521 11.78 -6.57 29.27
N ASN A 522 11.97 -6.56 27.96
CA ASN A 522 13.00 -5.80 27.26
C ASN A 522 12.39 -4.50 26.71
N GLY A 523 12.42 -3.41 27.48
CA GLY A 523 11.97 -2.10 27.01
C GLY A 523 12.96 -1.49 26.02
N LEU A 524 12.46 -0.83 24.98
CA LEU A 524 13.30 -0.04 24.09
C LEU A 524 13.75 1.27 24.74
N GLU A 525 14.85 1.83 24.25
CA GLU A 525 15.25 3.18 24.59
C GLU A 525 14.32 4.17 23.88
N VAL A 526 13.48 4.85 24.66
CA VAL A 526 12.60 5.92 24.20
C VAL A 526 12.79 7.13 25.09
N ASP A 527 13.16 8.25 24.48
CA ASP A 527 13.38 9.53 25.12
C ASP A 527 12.59 10.61 24.38
N ALA A 528 11.98 11.52 25.12
CA ALA A 528 11.20 12.62 24.56
C ALA A 528 12.01 13.54 23.63
N SER A 529 13.33 13.63 23.82
CA SER A 529 14.23 14.44 22.98
C SER A 529 14.29 13.94 21.52
N MET A 530 14.11 12.62 21.28
CA MET A 530 14.17 12.03 19.94
C MET A 530 12.97 12.43 19.06
N PHE A 531 11.88 12.90 19.67
CA PHE A 531 10.68 13.35 18.96
C PHE A 531 10.74 14.83 18.54
N LYS A 532 11.78 15.55 18.94
CA LYS A 532 11.99 16.93 18.48
C LYS A 532 12.24 16.94 16.97
N VAL A 533 11.57 17.85 16.28
CA VAL A 533 11.65 18.03 14.83
C VAL A 533 12.21 19.41 14.48
N SER A 534 12.73 19.56 13.26
CA SER A 534 13.23 20.85 12.78
C SER A 534 12.06 21.80 12.44
N PRO A 535 12.26 23.12 12.49
CA PRO A 535 11.22 24.08 12.09
C PRO A 535 10.72 23.85 10.66
N SER A 536 11.61 23.51 9.72
CA SER A 536 11.22 23.21 8.33
C SER A 536 10.31 21.99 8.23
N PHE A 537 10.57 20.93 9.01
CA PHE A 537 9.71 19.75 9.06
C PHE A 537 8.33 20.11 9.66
N THR A 538 8.30 20.92 10.73
CA THR A 538 7.06 21.40 11.36
C THR A 538 6.21 22.17 10.35
N VAL A 539 6.80 23.15 9.64
CA VAL A 539 6.07 23.93 8.63
C VAL A 539 5.51 23.03 7.53
N GLY A 540 6.32 22.10 6.98
CA GLY A 540 5.85 21.17 5.98
C GLY A 540 4.71 20.28 6.48
N SER A 541 4.81 19.78 7.71
CA SER A 541 3.74 18.98 8.33
C SER A 541 2.44 19.78 8.53
N LEU A 542 2.54 21.03 8.96
CA LEU A 542 1.38 21.91 9.12
C LEU A 542 0.69 22.19 7.78
N ILE A 543 1.45 22.35 6.68
CA ILE A 543 0.88 22.51 5.33
C ILE A 543 0.09 21.26 4.96
N VAL A 544 0.65 20.06 5.15
CA VAL A 544 -0.06 18.79 4.85
C VAL A 544 -1.35 18.68 5.65
N ILE A 545 -1.29 18.95 6.96
CA ILE A 545 -2.46 18.92 7.86
C ILE A 545 -3.53 19.93 7.39
N ALA A 546 -3.12 21.17 7.10
CA ALA A 546 -4.04 22.22 6.66
C ALA A 546 -4.72 21.87 5.32
N VAL A 547 -3.97 21.35 4.34
CA VAL A 547 -4.53 20.90 3.07
C VAL A 547 -5.51 19.74 3.27
N THR A 548 -5.14 18.74 4.08
CA THR A 548 -6.05 17.61 4.37
C THR A 548 -7.33 18.11 5.06
N ALA A 549 -7.21 18.98 6.06
CA ALA A 549 -8.38 19.55 6.75
C ALA A 549 -9.28 20.35 5.79
N ALA A 550 -8.68 21.16 4.91
CA ALA A 550 -9.44 21.91 3.89
C ALA A 550 -10.21 20.97 2.96
N LEU A 551 -9.58 19.90 2.47
CA LEU A 551 -10.23 18.91 1.60
C LEU A 551 -11.42 18.23 2.29
N TYR A 552 -11.28 17.83 3.54
CA TYR A 552 -12.40 17.25 4.31
C TYR A 552 -13.47 18.28 4.63
N THR A 553 -13.14 19.57 4.78
CA THR A 553 -14.13 20.63 5.01
C THR A 553 -14.96 20.91 3.75
N VAL A 554 -14.33 20.85 2.57
CA VAL A 554 -15.00 21.12 1.29
C VAL A 554 -15.89 19.95 0.86
N PHE A 555 -15.46 18.72 1.11
CA PHE A 555 -16.11 17.50 0.59
C PHE A 555 -16.70 16.63 1.71
N TRP A 556 -17.04 17.18 2.85
CA TRP A 556 -17.54 16.47 4.04
C TRP A 556 -18.72 15.50 3.78
#